data_a8e34c30a68c65fa1accea6e6e714882
#
_entry.id   a8e34c30a68c65fa1accea6e6e714882
#
_cell.length_a   1.000
_cell.length_b   1.000
_cell.length_c   1.000
_cell.angle_alpha   90.00
_cell.angle_beta   90.00
_cell.angle_gamma   90.00
#
_symmetry.space_group_name_H-M   'P 1'
#
loop_
_entity.id
_entity.type
_entity.pdbx_description
1 polymer ?
#
loop_
_entity_poly.entity_id
_entity_poly.type
_entity_poly.pdbx_seq_one_letter_code
_entity_poly.pdbx_strand_id
1 'polypeptide(L)'
;MWIIIKYKKNEYNLLLSQISKQIKNIKIYCPKLTYKKNNKFFTNYILDDYLFCFHEKFNDIKNYSKLKYLKGLNSILEGCSLNQNQILEFINLCKKSEDSKGNITQTFFHQLNISKARFLNGPFSNLIFEIIEKNKKFVKCTLGSIIFTLNNNSNLYYKPVA
;
A
#
# COMPACT_ATOMS: atom_id res chain seq x y z
N MET A 1 13.74 4.22 14.17
CA MET A 1 12.95 2.99 14.09
C MET A 1 11.70 3.23 13.24
N TRP A 2 11.32 2.30 12.40
CA TRP A 2 10.05 2.30 11.71
C TRP A 2 8.93 1.81 12.61
N ILE A 3 7.78 2.44 12.52
CA ILE A 3 6.52 1.98 13.12
C ILE A 3 5.43 1.95 12.05
N ILE A 4 4.41 1.12 12.27
CA ILE A 4 3.24 1.03 11.42
C ILE A 4 2.06 1.57 12.21
N ILE A 5 1.36 2.53 11.66
CA ILE A 5 0.18 3.11 12.28
C ILE A 5 -1.06 2.81 11.44
N LYS A 6 -2.15 2.50 12.13
CA LYS A 6 -3.48 2.41 11.55
C LYS A 6 -4.19 3.74 11.75
N TYR A 7 -4.79 4.27 10.69
CA TYR A 7 -5.46 5.55 10.73
C TYR A 7 -6.95 5.47 10.34
N LYS A 8 -7.71 6.49 10.69
CA LYS A 8 -9.08 6.65 10.24
C LYS A 8 -9.07 7.27 8.84
N LYS A 9 -9.63 6.57 7.84
CA LYS A 9 -9.57 6.97 6.42
C LYS A 9 -10.02 8.41 6.18
N ASN A 10 -11.10 8.83 6.84
CA ASN A 10 -11.66 10.18 6.68
C ASN A 10 -10.81 11.28 7.34
N GLU A 11 -9.86 10.92 8.19
CA GLU A 11 -9.00 11.85 8.95
C GLU A 11 -7.53 11.77 8.51
N TYR A 12 -7.22 11.13 7.37
CA TYR A 12 -5.85 10.93 6.89
C TYR A 12 -5.05 12.23 6.80
N ASN A 13 -5.58 13.25 6.11
CA ASN A 13 -4.89 14.53 5.94
C ASN A 13 -4.69 15.27 7.27
N LEU A 14 -5.67 15.18 8.17
CA LEU A 14 -5.59 15.75 9.50
C LEU A 14 -4.46 15.08 10.29
N LEU A 15 -4.40 13.75 10.27
CA LEU A 15 -3.35 12.99 10.93
C LEU A 15 -1.96 13.37 10.42
N LEU A 16 -1.75 13.42 9.09
CA LEU A 16 -0.47 13.80 8.49
C LEU A 16 -0.02 15.18 8.95
N SER A 17 -0.94 16.15 8.96
CA SER A 17 -0.63 17.52 9.41
C SER A 17 -0.22 17.58 10.88
N GLN A 18 -0.89 16.80 11.74
CA GLN A 18 -0.57 16.75 13.16
C GLN A 18 0.75 16.04 13.43
N ILE A 19 1.02 14.92 12.77
CA ILE A 19 2.30 14.20 12.89
C ILE A 19 3.46 15.13 12.54
N SER A 20 3.38 15.83 11.41
CA SER A 20 4.43 16.72 10.94
C SER A 20 4.65 17.93 11.85
N LYS A 21 3.62 18.40 12.53
CA LYS A 21 3.72 19.50 13.51
C LYS A 21 4.34 19.06 14.83
N GLN A 22 4.02 17.86 15.29
CA GLN A 22 4.46 17.39 16.60
C GLN A 22 5.83 16.71 16.61
N ILE A 23 6.19 16.07 15.49
CA ILE A 23 7.44 15.33 15.37
C ILE A 23 8.22 15.87 14.17
N LYS A 24 9.25 16.67 14.47
CA LYS A 24 10.16 17.19 13.44
C LYS A 24 10.94 16.03 12.81
N ASN A 25 11.25 16.15 11.52
CA ASN A 25 12.06 15.18 10.76
C ASN A 25 11.47 13.75 10.68
N ILE A 26 10.18 13.61 10.94
CA ILE A 26 9.52 12.32 10.70
C ILE A 26 9.45 12.01 9.21
N LYS A 27 9.77 10.78 8.85
CA LYS A 27 9.57 10.27 7.48
C LYS A 27 8.28 9.46 7.45
N ILE A 28 7.40 9.76 6.52
CA ILE A 28 6.13 9.05 6.34
C ILE A 28 6.17 8.36 4.98
N TYR A 29 5.78 7.11 4.94
CA TYR A 29 5.69 6.34 3.72
C TYR A 29 4.35 5.59 3.66
N CYS A 30 3.61 5.82 2.58
CA CYS A 30 2.34 5.15 2.32
C CYS A 30 2.32 4.72 0.85
N PRO A 31 2.60 3.44 0.54
CA PRO A 31 2.63 2.96 -0.83
C PRO A 31 1.26 3.10 -1.48
N LYS A 32 1.22 3.70 -2.66
CA LYS A 32 -0.01 4.03 -3.38
C LYS A 32 0.07 3.62 -4.85
N LEU A 33 -1.06 3.25 -5.40
CA LEU A 33 -1.27 2.98 -6.81
C LEU A 33 -2.21 4.06 -7.38
N THR A 34 -1.82 4.70 -8.48
CA THR A 34 -2.67 5.65 -9.20
C THR A 34 -3.09 5.04 -10.53
N TYR A 35 -4.38 5.06 -10.81
CA TYR A 35 -4.97 4.52 -12.04
C TYR A 35 -6.06 5.44 -12.59
N LYS A 36 -6.31 5.33 -13.89
CA LYS A 36 -7.33 6.11 -14.58
C LYS A 36 -8.61 5.28 -14.73
N LYS A 37 -9.75 5.87 -14.36
CA LYS A 37 -11.09 5.31 -14.57
C LYS A 37 -12.04 6.43 -14.96
N ASN A 38 -12.82 6.26 -16.05
CA ASN A 38 -13.77 7.26 -16.56
C ASN A 38 -13.13 8.67 -16.70
N ASN A 39 -11.95 8.74 -17.30
CA ASN A 39 -11.16 9.95 -17.50
C ASN A 39 -10.73 10.70 -16.22
N LYS A 40 -10.92 10.11 -15.04
CA LYS A 40 -10.47 10.64 -13.74
C LYS A 40 -9.35 9.77 -13.17
N PHE A 41 -8.42 10.41 -12.44
CA PHE A 41 -7.38 9.69 -11.71
C PHE A 41 -7.86 9.34 -10.30
N PHE A 42 -7.62 8.11 -9.91
CA PHE A 42 -7.91 7.58 -8.57
C PHE A 42 -6.64 7.08 -7.93
N THR A 43 -6.50 7.32 -6.64
CA THR A 43 -5.41 6.79 -5.83
C THR A 43 -5.95 5.70 -4.92
N ASN A 44 -5.28 4.55 -4.93
CA ASN A 44 -5.55 3.44 -4.03
C ASN A 44 -4.30 3.20 -3.18
N TYR A 45 -4.45 3.26 -1.86
CA TYR A 45 -3.38 2.93 -0.93
C TYR A 45 -3.27 1.43 -0.78
N ILE A 46 -2.05 0.89 -1.00
CA ILE A 46 -1.81 -0.57 -1.04
C ILE A 46 -2.14 -1.22 0.31
N LEU A 47 -1.80 -0.55 1.39
CA LEU A 47 -2.02 -1.02 2.76
C LEU A 47 -3.33 -0.52 3.37
N ASP A 48 -4.25 -0.03 2.54
CA ASP A 48 -5.56 0.45 2.93
C ASP A 48 -5.49 1.60 3.95
N ASP A 49 -5.67 1.33 5.24
CA ASP A 49 -5.66 2.31 6.34
C ASP A 49 -4.38 2.24 7.20
N TYR A 50 -3.29 1.69 6.65
CA TYR A 50 -1.99 1.64 7.32
C TYR A 50 -0.96 2.50 6.60
N LEU A 51 -0.04 3.10 7.36
CA LEU A 51 1.13 3.82 6.85
C LEU A 51 2.35 3.58 7.73
N PHE A 52 3.52 3.79 7.15
CA PHE A 52 4.80 3.68 7.83
C PHE A 52 5.28 5.06 8.30
N CYS A 53 5.76 5.12 9.51
CA CYS A 53 6.45 6.29 10.06
C CYS A 53 7.84 5.91 10.55
N PHE A 54 8.84 6.71 10.21
CA PHE A 54 10.20 6.56 10.72
C PHE A 54 10.63 7.80 11.47
N HIS A 55 11.20 7.57 12.64
CA HIS A 55 11.96 8.57 13.37
C HIS A 55 13.07 7.90 14.17
N GLU A 56 14.22 8.56 14.27
CA GLU A 56 15.40 8.02 14.97
C GLU A 56 15.13 7.77 16.46
N LYS A 57 14.33 8.63 17.07
CA LYS A 57 14.00 8.59 18.49
C LYS A 57 12.71 7.84 18.84
N PHE A 58 12.19 6.97 17.98
CA PHE A 58 11.01 6.16 18.34
C PHE A 58 11.29 5.06 19.35
N ASN A 59 12.55 4.79 19.66
CA ASN A 59 12.93 3.96 20.82
C ASN A 59 12.70 4.68 22.17
N ASP A 60 12.55 6.01 22.16
CA ASP A 60 12.22 6.80 23.33
C ASP A 60 10.69 6.83 23.54
N ILE A 61 10.25 6.35 24.70
CA ILE A 61 8.84 6.29 25.10
C ILE A 61 8.16 7.66 24.98
N LYS A 62 8.87 8.77 25.28
CA LYS A 62 8.30 10.12 25.18
C LYS A 62 7.89 10.50 23.77
N ASN A 63 8.68 10.13 22.75
CA ASN A 63 8.37 10.44 21.36
C ASN A 63 7.29 9.50 20.81
N TYR A 64 7.30 8.25 21.22
CA TYR A 64 6.27 7.27 20.85
C TYR A 64 4.91 7.63 21.48
N SER A 65 4.87 8.07 22.72
CA SER A 65 3.64 8.44 23.42
C SER A 65 2.95 9.67 22.81
N LYS A 66 3.69 10.61 22.22
CA LYS A 66 3.12 11.77 21.52
C LYS A 66 2.19 11.38 20.38
N LEU A 67 2.47 10.27 19.71
CA LEU A 67 1.63 9.79 18.61
C LEU A 67 0.26 9.31 19.09
N LYS A 68 0.18 8.70 20.27
CA LYS A 68 -1.05 8.05 20.78
C LYS A 68 -2.25 8.99 20.91
N TYR A 69 -2.01 10.29 21.03
CA TYR A 69 -3.07 11.30 21.22
C TYR A 69 -3.42 12.08 19.98
N LEU A 70 -2.85 11.70 18.81
CA LEU A 70 -3.15 12.40 17.56
C LEU A 70 -4.57 12.07 17.06
N LYS A 71 -5.29 13.10 16.65
CA LYS A 71 -6.57 12.91 15.96
C LYS A 71 -6.32 12.18 14.64
N GLY A 72 -7.20 11.25 14.30
CA GLY A 72 -7.06 10.43 13.11
C GLY A 72 -6.23 9.18 13.28
N LEU A 73 -5.44 9.05 14.36
CA LEU A 73 -4.81 7.80 14.73
C LEU A 73 -5.86 6.83 15.26
N ASN A 74 -5.85 5.60 14.75
CA ASN A 74 -6.64 4.50 15.32
C ASN A 74 -5.79 3.67 16.31
N SER A 75 -4.66 3.17 15.84
CA SER A 75 -3.73 2.38 16.66
C SER A 75 -2.31 2.42 16.09
N ILE A 76 -1.34 2.04 16.89
CA ILE A 76 0.03 1.75 16.48
C ILE A 76 0.19 0.24 16.58
N LEU A 77 0.70 -0.40 15.53
CA LEU A 77 0.90 -1.85 15.53
C LEU A 77 2.00 -2.23 16.51
N GLU A 78 1.70 -3.24 17.32
CA GLU A 78 2.67 -3.83 18.23
C GLU A 78 3.73 -4.64 17.46
N GLY A 79 4.87 -4.88 18.09
CA GLY A 79 5.94 -5.71 17.53
C GLY A 79 6.77 -5.05 16.43
N CYS A 80 6.55 -3.78 16.10
CA CYS A 80 7.37 -3.08 15.09
C CYS A 80 8.86 -3.10 15.42
N SER A 81 9.23 -2.95 16.69
CA SER A 81 10.62 -2.98 17.14
C SER A 81 11.34 -4.29 16.84
N LEU A 82 10.63 -5.40 16.92
CA LEU A 82 11.17 -6.75 16.68
C LEU A 82 11.24 -7.08 15.18
N ASN A 83 10.44 -6.41 14.34
CA ASN A 83 10.27 -6.73 12.93
C ASN A 83 10.85 -5.67 11.99
N GLN A 84 11.88 -4.93 12.42
CA GLN A 84 12.46 -3.83 11.62
C GLN A 84 12.99 -4.29 10.26
N ASN A 85 13.60 -5.46 10.18
CA ASN A 85 14.14 -6.00 8.93
C ASN A 85 13.01 -6.27 7.92
N GLN A 86 11.94 -6.93 8.35
CA GLN A 86 10.78 -7.23 7.50
C GLN A 86 10.08 -5.95 7.01
N ILE A 87 9.97 -4.94 7.89
CA ILE A 87 9.41 -3.64 7.52
C ILE A 87 10.28 -2.96 6.45
N LEU A 88 11.60 -2.95 6.63
CA LEU A 88 12.54 -2.37 5.67
C LEU A 88 12.55 -3.13 4.34
N GLU A 89 12.53 -4.46 4.36
CA GLU A 89 12.44 -5.28 3.15
C GLU A 89 11.18 -4.97 2.37
N PHE A 90 10.03 -4.87 3.03
CA PHE A 90 8.76 -4.52 2.40
C PHE A 90 8.79 -3.11 1.81
N ILE A 91 9.27 -2.10 2.55
CA ILE A 91 9.41 -0.72 2.07
C ILE A 91 10.34 -0.67 0.85
N ASN A 92 11.46 -1.38 0.88
CA ASN A 92 12.40 -1.44 -0.22
C ASN A 92 11.80 -2.13 -1.46
N LEU A 93 11.02 -3.19 -1.28
CA LEU A 93 10.29 -3.85 -2.35
C LEU A 93 9.29 -2.90 -3.00
N CYS A 94 8.52 -2.16 -2.20
CA CYS A 94 7.62 -1.13 -2.70
C CYS A 94 8.37 -0.06 -3.52
N LYS A 95 9.43 0.52 -2.95
CA LYS A 95 10.21 1.59 -3.58
C LYS A 95 10.88 1.16 -4.89
N LYS A 96 11.35 -0.08 -4.98
CA LYS A 96 11.89 -0.64 -6.24
C LYS A 96 10.85 -0.77 -7.35
N SER A 97 9.57 -0.82 -6.97
CA SER A 97 8.44 -0.98 -7.89
C SER A 97 7.69 0.33 -8.14
N GLU A 98 8.19 1.45 -7.64
CA GLU A 98 7.62 2.78 -7.87
C GLU A 98 8.05 3.36 -9.22
N ASP A 99 7.12 4.10 -9.84
CA ASP A 99 7.42 4.95 -10.98
C ASP A 99 8.09 6.27 -10.54
N SER A 100 8.43 7.13 -11.51
CA SER A 100 9.05 8.44 -11.25
C SER A 100 8.20 9.39 -10.39
N LYS A 101 6.91 9.11 -10.24
CA LYS A 101 5.95 9.87 -9.42
C LYS A 101 5.70 9.25 -8.05
N GLY A 102 6.40 8.16 -7.70
CA GLY A 102 6.24 7.45 -6.43
C GLY A 102 4.96 6.63 -6.35
N ASN A 103 4.43 6.18 -7.49
CA ASN A 103 3.29 5.26 -7.51
C ASN A 103 3.77 3.84 -7.74
N ILE A 104 3.23 2.91 -6.98
CA ILE A 104 3.46 1.48 -7.18
C ILE A 104 2.96 1.07 -8.57
N THR A 105 3.79 0.37 -9.32
CA THR A 105 3.45 -0.20 -10.62
C THR A 105 2.90 -1.62 -10.50
N GLN A 106 2.27 -2.14 -11.55
CA GLN A 106 1.73 -3.51 -11.56
C GLN A 106 2.81 -4.57 -11.33
N THR A 107 4.07 -4.28 -11.65
CA THR A 107 5.21 -5.17 -11.41
C THR A 107 5.37 -5.56 -9.94
N PHE A 108 4.95 -4.69 -9.01
CA PHE A 108 4.91 -5.00 -7.57
C PHE A 108 4.04 -6.22 -7.29
N PHE A 109 2.82 -6.26 -7.83
CA PHE A 109 1.90 -7.37 -7.61
C PHE A 109 2.35 -8.67 -8.29
N HIS A 110 3.16 -8.57 -9.35
CA HIS A 110 3.78 -9.74 -9.98
C HIS A 110 4.82 -10.42 -9.08
N GLN A 111 5.44 -9.68 -8.18
CA GLN A 111 6.44 -10.22 -7.24
C GLN A 111 5.80 -10.86 -6.00
N LEU A 112 4.56 -10.47 -5.67
CA LEU A 112 3.84 -11.02 -4.53
C LEU A 112 3.20 -12.36 -4.89
N ASN A 113 3.23 -13.31 -3.96
CA ASN A 113 2.52 -14.58 -4.11
C ASN A 113 1.04 -14.39 -3.75
N ILE A 114 0.25 -13.89 -4.70
CA ILE A 114 -1.18 -13.66 -4.54
C ILE A 114 -1.97 -14.65 -5.38
N SER A 115 -3.06 -15.16 -4.81
CA SER A 115 -3.97 -16.10 -5.50
C SER A 115 -5.23 -15.41 -6.03
N LYS A 116 -5.64 -14.29 -5.41
CA LYS A 116 -6.85 -13.55 -5.78
C LYS A 116 -6.56 -12.05 -5.86
N ALA A 117 -7.21 -11.41 -6.82
CA ALA A 117 -7.12 -9.97 -6.98
C ALA A 117 -8.46 -9.38 -7.47
N ARG A 118 -8.62 -8.07 -7.30
CA ARG A 118 -9.80 -7.32 -7.74
C ARG A 118 -9.39 -6.28 -8.78
N PHE A 119 -10.12 -6.20 -9.87
CA PHE A 119 -9.94 -5.14 -10.85
C PHE A 119 -10.31 -3.78 -10.28
N LEU A 120 -9.48 -2.78 -10.53
CA LEU A 120 -9.70 -1.40 -10.11
C LEU A 120 -10.36 -0.56 -11.20
N ASN A 121 -10.12 -0.89 -12.46
CA ASN A 121 -10.64 -0.18 -13.62
C ASN A 121 -11.02 -1.13 -14.75
N GLY A 122 -11.45 -0.56 -15.88
CA GLY A 122 -11.86 -1.31 -17.08
C GLY A 122 -13.27 -1.94 -16.96
N PRO A 123 -13.66 -2.76 -17.94
CA PRO A 123 -15.00 -3.35 -18.00
C PRO A 123 -15.28 -4.34 -16.87
N PHE A 124 -14.24 -4.90 -16.26
CA PHE A 124 -14.33 -5.85 -15.13
C PHE A 124 -14.14 -5.17 -13.77
N SER A 125 -14.21 -3.85 -13.70
CA SER A 125 -14.01 -3.10 -12.45
C SER A 125 -14.84 -3.66 -11.29
N ASN A 126 -14.19 -3.84 -10.14
CA ASN A 126 -14.71 -4.42 -8.90
C ASN A 126 -14.92 -5.95 -8.90
N LEU A 127 -14.80 -6.64 -10.02
CA LEU A 127 -14.85 -8.10 -10.03
C LEU A 127 -13.57 -8.69 -9.46
N ILE A 128 -13.71 -9.80 -8.72
CA ILE A 128 -12.61 -10.57 -8.16
C ILE A 128 -12.31 -11.73 -9.09
N PHE A 129 -11.04 -11.94 -9.39
CA PHE A 129 -10.55 -13.04 -10.21
C PHE A 129 -9.49 -13.83 -9.46
N GLU A 130 -9.30 -15.08 -9.86
CA GLU A 130 -8.24 -15.94 -9.34
C GLU A 130 -7.08 -15.98 -10.31
N ILE A 131 -5.87 -16.01 -9.78
CA ILE A 131 -4.64 -16.09 -10.55
C ILE A 131 -4.25 -17.57 -10.66
N ILE A 132 -4.23 -18.10 -11.88
CA ILE A 132 -3.88 -19.51 -12.19
C ILE A 132 -2.37 -19.61 -12.39
N GLU A 133 -1.82 -18.69 -13.18
CA GLU A 133 -0.42 -18.71 -13.58
C GLU A 133 0.10 -17.27 -13.69
N LYS A 134 1.37 -17.09 -13.35
CA LYS A 134 2.01 -15.79 -13.40
C LYS A 134 3.45 -15.92 -13.87
N ASN A 135 3.81 -15.10 -14.86
CA ASN A 135 5.20 -14.97 -15.31
C ASN A 135 5.56 -13.50 -15.59
N LYS A 136 6.78 -13.24 -16.05
CA LYS A 136 7.28 -11.87 -16.30
C LYS A 136 6.48 -11.09 -17.36
N LYS A 137 5.76 -11.78 -18.25
CA LYS A 137 5.08 -11.16 -19.40
C LYS A 137 3.56 -11.06 -19.22
N PHE A 138 2.96 -12.02 -18.52
CA PHE A 138 1.52 -12.09 -18.35
C PHE A 138 1.08 -12.70 -17.02
N VAL A 139 -0.19 -12.48 -16.70
CA VAL A 139 -0.91 -13.15 -15.62
C VAL A 139 -2.12 -13.85 -16.23
N LYS A 140 -2.20 -15.17 -16.07
CA LYS A 140 -3.35 -15.97 -16.48
C LYS A 140 -4.33 -16.07 -15.34
N CYS A 141 -5.58 -15.73 -15.60
CA CYS A 141 -6.61 -15.55 -14.59
C CYS A 141 -7.88 -16.28 -14.94
N THR A 142 -8.71 -16.56 -13.95
CA THR A 142 -10.08 -17.02 -14.13
C THR A 142 -11.07 -16.13 -13.39
N LEU A 143 -12.20 -15.87 -14.07
CA LEU A 143 -13.37 -15.20 -13.51
C LEU A 143 -14.56 -16.14 -13.70
N GLY A 144 -14.89 -16.92 -12.67
CA GLY A 144 -15.83 -18.03 -12.81
C GLY A 144 -15.32 -19.07 -13.80
N SER A 145 -16.07 -19.34 -14.86
CA SER A 145 -15.69 -20.27 -15.95
C SER A 145 -14.84 -19.64 -17.06
N ILE A 146 -14.64 -18.33 -17.04
CA ILE A 146 -13.92 -17.59 -18.10
C ILE A 146 -12.43 -17.54 -17.73
N ILE A 147 -11.58 -18.01 -18.65
CA ILE A 147 -10.11 -17.91 -18.54
C ILE A 147 -9.65 -16.79 -19.46
N PHE A 148 -8.80 -15.90 -18.96
CA PHE A 148 -8.23 -14.80 -19.73
C PHE A 148 -6.79 -14.50 -19.30
N THR A 149 -6.07 -13.75 -20.13
CA THR A 149 -4.68 -13.39 -19.88
C THR A 149 -4.53 -11.88 -19.83
N LEU A 150 -3.91 -11.40 -18.76
CA LEU A 150 -3.53 -10.00 -18.58
C LEU A 150 -2.06 -9.83 -18.97
N ASN A 151 -1.78 -9.04 -19.98
CA ASN A 151 -0.42 -8.66 -20.32
C ASN A 151 0.06 -7.54 -19.38
N ASN A 152 1.36 -7.53 -19.06
CA ASN A 152 1.96 -6.52 -18.16
C ASN A 152 1.81 -5.07 -18.67
N ASN A 153 1.63 -4.90 -19.98
CA ASN A 153 1.40 -3.60 -20.62
C ASN A 153 -0.08 -3.22 -20.72
N SER A 154 -0.98 -4.02 -20.13
CA SER A 154 -2.40 -3.71 -20.13
C SER A 154 -2.68 -2.51 -19.23
N ASN A 155 -3.61 -1.64 -19.66
CA ASN A 155 -4.11 -0.53 -18.82
C ASN A 155 -5.10 -1.00 -17.74
N LEU A 156 -5.19 -2.30 -17.50
CA LEU A 156 -6.02 -2.89 -16.46
C LEU A 156 -5.23 -3.01 -15.17
N TYR A 157 -5.69 -2.29 -14.16
CA TYR A 157 -5.10 -2.29 -12.83
C TYR A 157 -5.89 -3.19 -11.89
N TYR A 158 -5.18 -3.88 -11.02
CA TYR A 158 -5.78 -4.73 -9.99
C TYR A 158 -5.01 -4.62 -8.69
N LYS A 159 -5.65 -5.00 -7.59
CA LYS A 159 -5.01 -5.13 -6.28
C LYS A 159 -5.33 -6.49 -5.66
N PRO A 160 -4.44 -7.03 -4.82
CA PRO A 160 -4.72 -8.24 -4.06
C PRO A 160 -5.98 -8.09 -3.20
N VAL A 161 -6.69 -9.21 -3.00
CA VAL A 161 -7.75 -9.36 -2.00
C VAL A 161 -7.40 -10.51 -1.09
N ALA A 162 -7.75 -10.32 0.15
CA ALA A 162 -7.61 -11.39 1.15
C ALA A 162 -8.57 -12.54 0.85
#